data_ea2d912f270842806636dcfccf5e922f
#
_entry.id   ea2d912f270842806636dcfccf5e922f
#
_cell.length_a   1.000
_cell.length_b   1.000
_cell.length_c   1.000
_cell.angle_alpha   90.00
_cell.angle_beta   90.00
_cell.angle_gamma   90.00
#
_symmetry.space_group_name_H-M   'P 1'
#
loop_
_entity.id
_entity.type
_entity.pdbx_description
1 polymer ?
#
loop_
_entity_poly.entity_id
_entity_poly.type
_entity_poly.pdbx_seq_one_letter_code
_entity_poly.pdbx_strand_id
1 'polypeptide(L)'
;MRNKRIFIGSSTESKELAERIKIMLEINYDYIKCDLWYEDFFLTGSYVFTDLITRSIAYDYAVLLGNGDDDVLRRSTQQKRVSPRDNIYIEYSLFSAVLSRRNVLFLLSNECTIASDLTGMTLDIYQDDDDALTKCAVWFDHRENGSLNFNTHDVELLPTVGLAIGYYMSFVDKVGSFLQSKMPVILSDEPEIEYSYKSASIEILVPDYYEETFNYYWSVFEKKHKCFKNLYDKSVNATINKYRILVDPEKLKQGELVIYDIPSTLVAAFETVDYIIGEFSLDNLSAKQRALDNFAVVLKGKAARNPRVNQYLRLSRLSLV
;
A
#
# COMPACT_ATOMS: atom_id res chain seq x y z
N MET A 1 11.77 0.12 -11.67
CA MET A 1 11.12 -0.27 -10.40
C MET A 1 11.14 0.93 -9.46
N ARG A 2 10.08 1.16 -8.66
CA ARG A 2 10.07 2.24 -7.65
C ARG A 2 11.10 1.95 -6.58
N ASN A 3 11.83 2.98 -6.13
CA ASN A 3 12.65 2.88 -4.94
C ASN A 3 11.78 2.76 -3.69
N LYS A 4 11.93 1.68 -2.93
CA LYS A 4 11.27 1.48 -1.65
C LYS A 4 12.17 1.97 -0.52
N ARG A 5 11.56 2.54 0.52
CA ARG A 5 12.30 3.07 1.67
C ARG A 5 12.12 2.20 2.89
N ILE A 6 13.21 1.91 3.57
CA ILE A 6 13.25 1.13 4.81
C ILE A 6 13.82 2.01 5.92
N PHE A 7 13.07 2.17 7.00
CA PHE A 7 13.59 2.76 8.23
C PHE A 7 14.31 1.68 9.05
N ILE A 8 15.50 1.98 9.57
CA ILE A 8 16.24 1.10 10.49
C ILE A 8 16.44 1.83 11.82
N GLY A 9 15.71 1.38 12.85
CA GLY A 9 15.80 1.87 14.22
C GLY A 9 16.66 0.95 15.07
N SER A 10 17.54 1.54 15.87
CA SER A 10 18.42 0.82 16.79
C SER A 10 18.83 1.69 17.98
N SER A 11 19.37 1.08 19.01
CA SER A 11 20.13 1.80 20.03
C SER A 11 21.49 2.29 19.48
N THR A 12 22.14 3.14 20.23
CA THR A 12 23.51 3.60 19.89
C THR A 12 24.51 2.43 19.87
N GLU A 13 24.30 1.46 20.76
CA GLU A 13 25.12 0.27 20.92
C GLU A 13 25.00 -0.68 19.72
N SER A 14 23.87 -0.64 19.01
CA SER A 14 23.58 -1.51 17.87
C SER A 14 23.80 -0.83 16.51
N LYS A 15 24.47 0.32 16.45
CA LYS A 15 24.73 1.05 15.21
C LYS A 15 25.45 0.22 14.15
N GLU A 16 26.48 -0.51 14.54
CA GLU A 16 27.26 -1.35 13.62
C GLU A 16 26.39 -2.40 12.93
N LEU A 17 25.54 -3.08 13.69
CA LEU A 17 24.58 -4.03 13.13
C LEU A 17 23.56 -3.36 12.20
N ALA A 18 23.05 -2.17 12.57
CA ALA A 18 22.13 -1.42 11.74
C ALA A 18 22.77 -1.01 10.39
N GLU A 19 24.04 -0.57 10.41
CA GLU A 19 24.80 -0.26 9.19
C GLU A 19 25.02 -1.51 8.32
N ARG A 20 25.35 -2.64 8.92
CA ARG A 20 25.50 -3.93 8.20
C ARG A 20 24.18 -4.36 7.54
N ILE A 21 23.04 -4.20 8.21
CA ILE A 21 21.72 -4.49 7.64
C ILE A 21 21.44 -3.54 6.46
N LYS A 22 21.68 -2.23 6.60
CA LYS A 22 21.54 -1.25 5.52
C LYS A 22 22.36 -1.67 4.30
N ILE A 23 23.65 -1.92 4.48
CA ILE A 23 24.54 -2.31 3.40
C ILE A 23 24.08 -3.61 2.72
N MET A 24 23.69 -4.61 3.49
CA MET A 24 23.18 -5.88 2.98
C MET A 24 21.92 -5.70 2.12
N LEU A 25 20.95 -4.91 2.58
CA LEU A 25 19.72 -4.67 1.84
C LEU A 25 19.95 -3.85 0.57
N GLU A 26 20.75 -2.78 0.62
CA GLU A 26 21.01 -1.92 -0.53
C GLU A 26 21.91 -2.58 -1.59
N ILE A 27 22.78 -3.52 -1.21
CA ILE A 27 23.59 -4.30 -2.17
C ILE A 27 22.75 -5.38 -2.88
N ASN A 28 21.87 -6.06 -2.13
CA ASN A 28 21.10 -7.16 -2.70
C ASN A 28 19.89 -6.69 -3.51
N TYR A 29 19.40 -5.47 -3.27
CA TYR A 29 18.19 -4.93 -3.89
C TYR A 29 18.41 -3.48 -4.34
N ASP A 30 18.68 -3.27 -5.62
CA ASP A 30 19.02 -1.98 -6.25
C ASP A 30 17.89 -0.92 -6.16
N TYR A 31 16.68 -1.35 -5.85
CA TYR A 31 15.49 -0.50 -5.67
C TYR A 31 15.21 -0.17 -4.20
N ILE A 32 16.09 -0.54 -3.26
CA ILE A 32 15.94 -0.24 -1.84
C ILE A 32 16.82 0.93 -1.44
N LYS A 33 16.26 1.80 -0.61
CA LYS A 33 16.99 2.82 0.12
C LYS A 33 16.68 2.68 1.61
N CYS A 34 17.73 2.54 2.42
CA CYS A 34 17.64 2.45 3.87
C CYS A 34 18.06 3.75 4.52
N ASP A 35 17.25 4.24 5.46
CA ASP A 35 17.56 5.40 6.28
C ASP A 35 17.77 4.93 7.73
N LEU A 36 18.92 5.24 8.30
CA LEU A 36 19.21 4.95 9.71
C LEU A 36 18.66 6.06 10.61
N TRP A 37 18.18 5.70 11.80
CA TRP A 37 17.54 6.64 12.73
C TRP A 37 18.36 7.89 13.06
N TYR A 38 19.68 7.85 12.92
CA TYR A 38 20.60 8.95 13.17
C TYR A 38 21.06 9.69 11.90
N GLU A 39 20.62 9.26 10.69
CA GLU A 39 20.91 9.90 9.42
C GLU A 39 19.77 10.85 9.04
N ASP A 40 19.82 12.11 9.47
CA ASP A 40 18.86 13.18 9.09
C ASP A 40 17.38 12.86 9.33
N PHE A 41 17.06 11.82 10.13
CA PHE A 41 15.68 11.45 10.41
C PHE A 41 14.99 12.52 11.29
N PHE A 42 15.70 13.07 12.27
CA PHE A 42 15.17 14.09 13.15
C PHE A 42 15.62 15.49 12.74
N LEU A 43 14.65 16.41 12.55
CA LEU A 43 14.96 17.80 12.26
C LEU A 43 15.46 18.52 13.53
N THR A 44 16.51 19.33 13.38
CA THR A 44 17.01 20.13 14.49
C THR A 44 15.95 21.10 14.99
N GLY A 45 15.54 20.96 16.24
CA GLY A 45 14.55 21.84 16.88
C GLY A 45 13.10 21.36 16.79
N SER A 46 12.82 20.21 16.18
CA SER A 46 11.50 19.57 16.20
C SER A 46 11.34 18.62 17.39
N TYR A 47 10.09 18.25 17.68
CA TYR A 47 9.81 17.23 18.67
C TYR A 47 10.00 15.85 18.04
N VAL A 48 10.95 15.07 18.55
CA VAL A 48 11.32 13.72 18.08
C VAL A 48 10.08 12.85 17.80
N PHE A 49 9.11 12.87 18.67
CA PHE A 49 7.89 12.07 18.53
C PHE A 49 6.99 12.53 17.37
N THR A 50 6.92 13.85 17.12
CA THR A 50 6.17 14.40 15.99
C THR A 50 6.83 14.04 14.67
N ASP A 51 8.15 14.14 14.58
CA ASP A 51 8.91 13.73 13.40
C ASP A 51 8.73 12.25 13.13
N LEU A 52 8.78 11.42 14.16
CA LEU A 52 8.60 9.98 14.04
C LEU A 52 7.21 9.63 13.46
N ILE A 53 6.13 10.30 13.94
CA ILE A 53 4.78 10.11 13.39
C ILE A 53 4.71 10.55 11.93
N THR A 54 5.15 11.78 11.64
CA THR A 54 5.00 12.39 10.32
C THR A 54 5.81 11.64 9.26
N ARG A 55 7.04 11.26 9.60
CA ARG A 55 7.95 10.60 8.65
C ARG A 55 7.71 9.10 8.49
N SER A 56 7.16 8.43 9.51
CA SER A 56 6.86 6.99 9.40
C SER A 56 5.98 6.65 8.19
N ILE A 57 5.11 7.57 7.78
CA ILE A 57 4.24 7.43 6.61
C ILE A 57 5.03 7.33 5.30
N ALA A 58 6.25 7.84 5.25
CA ALA A 58 7.07 7.88 4.04
C ALA A 58 7.85 6.57 3.77
N TYR A 59 7.83 5.63 4.70
CA TYR A 59 8.52 4.35 4.57
C TYR A 59 7.60 3.25 4.07
N ASP A 60 8.17 2.28 3.38
CA ASP A 60 7.48 1.06 2.95
C ASP A 60 7.64 -0.05 4.00
N TYR A 61 8.79 -0.07 4.66
CA TYR A 61 9.17 -1.06 5.68
C TYR A 61 9.90 -0.41 6.84
N ALA A 62 9.92 -1.09 7.98
CA ALA A 62 10.79 -0.74 9.08
C ALA A 62 11.46 -1.99 9.68
N VAL A 63 12.71 -1.85 10.10
CA VAL A 63 13.48 -2.86 10.83
C VAL A 63 13.90 -2.23 12.16
N LEU A 64 13.47 -2.81 13.28
CA LEU A 64 13.80 -2.33 14.61
C LEU A 64 14.70 -3.38 15.30
N LEU A 65 15.81 -2.91 15.85
CA LEU A 65 16.79 -3.75 16.55
C LEU A 65 16.64 -3.57 18.06
N GLY A 66 16.24 -4.63 18.75
CA GLY A 66 16.12 -4.66 20.20
C GLY A 66 17.29 -5.42 20.81
N ASN A 67 18.30 -4.69 21.28
CA ASN A 67 19.41 -5.25 22.04
C ASN A 67 19.20 -5.11 23.54
N GLY A 68 20.00 -5.81 24.32
CA GLY A 68 19.98 -5.75 25.78
C GLY A 68 20.73 -4.55 26.32
N ASP A 69 20.21 -3.35 26.04
CA ASP A 69 20.89 -2.10 26.36
C ASP A 69 20.60 -1.63 27.80
N ASP A 70 19.50 -2.07 28.38
CA ASP A 70 19.05 -1.61 29.71
C ASP A 70 18.85 -2.76 30.70
N ASP A 71 19.40 -2.60 31.91
CA ASP A 71 19.14 -3.45 33.05
C ASP A 71 17.83 -3.06 33.75
N VAL A 72 16.83 -3.92 33.70
CA VAL A 72 15.53 -3.68 34.34
C VAL A 72 15.37 -4.54 35.59
N LEU A 73 15.13 -3.92 36.73
CA LEU A 73 14.81 -4.63 37.98
C LEU A 73 13.29 -4.74 38.16
N ARG A 74 12.76 -5.95 38.09
CA ARG A 74 11.34 -6.20 38.33
C ARG A 74 11.04 -6.13 39.83
N ARG A 75 10.30 -5.09 40.26
CA ARG A 75 9.99 -4.86 41.70
C ARG A 75 9.28 -6.06 42.38
N SER A 76 8.41 -6.75 41.62
CA SER A 76 7.62 -7.87 42.16
C SER A 76 8.45 -9.14 42.41
N THR A 77 9.51 -9.38 41.67
CA THR A 77 10.32 -10.61 41.76
C THR A 77 11.76 -10.35 42.15
N GLN A 78 12.20 -9.08 42.22
CA GLN A 78 13.59 -8.66 42.41
C GLN A 78 14.57 -9.27 41.41
N GLN A 79 14.07 -9.72 40.26
CA GLN A 79 14.89 -10.29 39.21
C GLN A 79 15.39 -9.18 38.27
N LYS A 80 16.70 -9.16 38.03
CA LYS A 80 17.31 -8.39 36.98
C LYS A 80 17.01 -9.02 35.62
N ARG A 81 16.66 -8.23 34.64
CA ARG A 81 16.41 -8.63 33.26
C ARG A 81 17.05 -7.61 32.33
N VAL A 82 17.48 -8.08 31.20
CA VAL A 82 18.00 -7.24 30.12
C VAL A 82 16.86 -6.94 29.16
N SER A 83 16.72 -5.71 28.76
CA SER A 83 15.63 -5.23 27.88
C SER A 83 16.17 -4.26 26.83
N PRO A 84 15.58 -4.21 25.67
CA PRO A 84 15.78 -3.09 24.75
C PRO A 84 15.37 -1.77 25.41
N ARG A 85 15.92 -0.66 24.92
CA ARG A 85 15.49 0.67 25.35
C ARG A 85 14.01 0.91 25.05
N ASP A 86 13.36 1.66 25.93
CA ASP A 86 11.93 2.00 25.78
C ASP A 86 11.59 2.64 24.45
N ASN A 87 12.47 3.45 23.88
CA ASN A 87 12.28 4.10 22.58
C ASN A 87 12.05 3.10 21.45
N ILE A 88 12.76 1.97 21.42
CA ILE A 88 12.62 0.94 20.39
C ILE A 88 11.21 0.34 20.41
N TYR A 89 10.62 0.14 21.59
CA TYR A 89 9.24 -0.32 21.70
C TYR A 89 8.22 0.72 21.20
N ILE A 90 8.47 2.01 21.46
CA ILE A 90 7.63 3.10 20.95
C ILE A 90 7.71 3.16 19.43
N GLU A 91 8.91 3.11 18.86
CA GLU A 91 9.14 3.08 17.42
C GLU A 91 8.46 1.88 16.77
N TYR A 92 8.67 0.67 17.31
CA TYR A 92 8.03 -0.54 16.82
C TYR A 92 6.50 -0.43 16.81
N SER A 93 5.93 0.05 17.90
CA SER A 93 4.48 0.20 18.03
C SER A 93 3.94 1.20 17.00
N LEU A 94 4.62 2.33 16.83
CA LEU A 94 4.23 3.36 15.90
C LEU A 94 4.34 2.89 14.43
N PHE A 95 5.49 2.35 14.04
CA PHE A 95 5.67 1.83 12.68
C PHE A 95 4.70 0.68 12.39
N SER A 96 4.42 -0.19 13.37
CA SER A 96 3.43 -1.27 13.20
C SER A 96 2.01 -0.74 13.01
N ALA A 97 1.65 0.39 13.64
CA ALA A 97 0.36 1.04 13.46
C ALA A 97 0.24 1.73 12.09
N VAL A 98 1.33 2.33 11.60
CA VAL A 98 1.36 3.09 10.35
C VAL A 98 1.57 2.20 9.13
N LEU A 99 2.56 1.29 9.18
CA LEU A 99 2.96 0.45 8.04
C LEU A 99 2.27 -0.91 8.00
N SER A 100 1.42 -1.22 8.98
CA SER A 100 0.99 -2.57 9.31
C SER A 100 2.13 -3.44 9.87
N ARG A 101 1.77 -4.31 10.80
CA ARG A 101 2.70 -5.24 11.47
C ARG A 101 3.53 -6.10 10.50
N ARG A 102 3.00 -6.43 9.33
CA ARG A 102 3.70 -7.26 8.34
C ARG A 102 4.90 -6.55 7.72
N ASN A 103 4.86 -5.23 7.66
CA ASN A 103 5.88 -4.40 7.05
C ASN A 103 6.91 -3.91 8.08
N VAL A 104 6.81 -4.38 9.32
CA VAL A 104 7.75 -4.04 10.40
C VAL A 104 8.37 -5.31 10.94
N LEU A 105 9.68 -5.40 10.85
CA LEU A 105 10.47 -6.46 11.46
C LEU A 105 11.00 -5.97 12.81
N PHE A 106 10.76 -6.73 13.88
CA PHE A 106 11.41 -6.54 15.16
C PHE A 106 12.39 -7.68 15.43
N LEU A 107 13.66 -7.39 15.27
CA LEU A 107 14.78 -8.29 15.61
C LEU A 107 15.16 -8.07 17.07
N LEU A 108 14.94 -9.08 17.89
CA LEU A 108 15.24 -9.06 19.32
C LEU A 108 16.43 -9.96 19.63
N SER A 109 17.42 -9.44 20.35
CA SER A 109 18.53 -10.25 20.85
C SER A 109 18.02 -11.36 21.79
N ASN A 110 18.62 -12.54 21.71
CA ASN A 110 18.27 -13.68 22.56
C ASN A 110 18.52 -13.43 24.05
N GLU A 111 19.34 -12.43 24.40
CA GLU A 111 19.61 -12.01 25.78
C GLU A 111 18.45 -11.21 26.39
N CYS A 112 17.60 -10.64 25.55
CA CYS A 112 16.51 -9.78 25.97
C CYS A 112 15.31 -10.54 26.51
N THR A 113 14.68 -9.95 27.51
CA THR A 113 13.35 -10.39 27.96
C THR A 113 12.29 -9.58 27.24
N ILE A 114 11.38 -10.27 26.56
CA ILE A 114 10.25 -9.65 25.85
C ILE A 114 9.32 -8.95 26.86
N ALA A 115 8.88 -7.74 26.53
CA ALA A 115 7.83 -7.05 27.27
C ALA A 115 6.53 -7.88 27.29
N SER A 116 5.84 -7.93 28.44
CA SER A 116 4.66 -8.79 28.63
C SER A 116 3.57 -8.58 27.60
N ASP A 117 3.38 -7.34 27.15
CA ASP A 117 2.34 -6.95 26.19
C ASP A 117 2.69 -7.36 24.74
N LEU A 118 3.95 -7.69 24.49
CA LEU A 118 4.41 -8.25 23.23
C LEU A 118 4.43 -9.78 23.24
N THR A 119 4.09 -10.41 24.37
CA THR A 119 4.01 -11.87 24.48
C THR A 119 2.90 -12.40 23.57
N GLY A 120 3.23 -13.29 22.65
CA GLY A 120 2.31 -13.81 21.60
C GLY A 120 2.38 -13.07 20.26
N MET A 121 3.23 -12.05 20.14
CA MET A 121 3.60 -11.50 18.83
C MET A 121 4.76 -12.32 18.25
N THR A 122 4.75 -12.51 16.93
CA THR A 122 5.88 -13.14 16.25
C THR A 122 7.03 -12.14 16.21
N LEU A 123 8.03 -12.37 17.05
CA LEU A 123 9.29 -11.64 17.09
C LEU A 123 10.37 -12.56 16.53
N ASP A 124 11.26 -12.01 15.73
CA ASP A 124 12.43 -12.74 15.25
C ASP A 124 13.57 -12.54 16.24
N ILE A 125 13.84 -13.60 17.02
CA ILE A 125 14.92 -13.59 18.01
C ILE A 125 16.21 -14.01 17.32
N TYR A 126 17.24 -13.17 17.36
CA TYR A 126 18.55 -13.47 16.79
C TYR A 126 19.59 -13.85 17.87
N GLN A 127 20.56 -14.68 17.46
CA GLN A 127 21.61 -15.20 18.34
C GLN A 127 22.89 -14.35 18.27
N ASP A 128 23.21 -13.88 17.07
CA ASP A 128 24.37 -13.03 16.74
C ASP A 128 24.05 -12.18 15.51
N ASP A 129 24.97 -11.30 15.14
CA ASP A 129 24.80 -10.39 14.04
C ASP A 129 24.55 -11.08 12.70
N ASP A 130 25.19 -12.20 12.42
CA ASP A 130 25.03 -12.92 11.15
C ASP A 130 23.67 -13.61 11.07
N ASP A 131 23.13 -14.09 12.19
CA ASP A 131 21.76 -14.58 12.30
C ASP A 131 20.75 -13.44 12.11
N ALA A 132 21.02 -12.24 12.66
CA ALA A 132 20.19 -11.06 12.46
C ALA A 132 20.11 -10.66 10.98
N LEU A 133 21.26 -10.62 10.28
CA LEU A 133 21.33 -10.34 8.84
C LEU A 133 20.55 -11.39 8.04
N THR A 134 20.72 -12.66 8.34
CA THR A 134 20.03 -13.76 7.66
C THR A 134 18.51 -13.65 7.84
N LYS A 135 18.03 -13.43 9.07
CA LYS A 135 16.61 -13.26 9.37
C LYS A 135 16.01 -12.05 8.67
N CYS A 136 16.74 -10.93 8.65
CA CYS A 136 16.32 -9.73 7.93
C CYS A 136 16.17 -10.00 6.43
N ALA A 137 17.16 -10.65 5.80
CA ALA A 137 17.11 -11.01 4.38
C ALA A 137 15.93 -11.95 4.06
N VAL A 138 15.76 -13.02 4.84
CA VAL A 138 14.64 -13.96 4.68
C VAL A 138 13.29 -13.27 4.85
N TRP A 139 13.15 -12.42 5.87
CA TRP A 139 11.91 -11.65 6.07
C TRP A 139 11.62 -10.75 4.88
N PHE A 140 12.63 -10.05 4.37
CA PHE A 140 12.47 -9.13 3.25
C PHE A 140 12.12 -9.88 1.96
N ASP A 141 12.79 -10.97 1.65
CA ASP A 141 12.47 -11.82 0.50
C ASP A 141 11.04 -12.34 0.53
N HIS A 142 10.56 -12.75 1.69
CA HIS A 142 9.17 -13.17 1.86
C HIS A 142 8.17 -12.03 1.62
N ARG A 143 8.54 -10.76 1.89
CA ARG A 143 7.69 -9.60 1.62
C ARG A 143 7.64 -9.25 0.14
N GLU A 144 8.78 -9.30 -0.54
CA GLU A 144 8.88 -8.95 -1.96
C GLU A 144 8.36 -10.06 -2.89
N ASN A 145 8.67 -11.31 -2.60
CA ASN A 145 8.36 -12.46 -3.45
C ASN A 145 7.11 -13.23 -3.00
N GLY A 146 6.62 -12.97 -1.79
CA GLY A 146 5.41 -13.60 -1.27
C GLY A 146 4.20 -13.23 -2.12
N SER A 147 3.42 -14.22 -2.56
CA SER A 147 2.13 -13.97 -3.19
C SER A 147 1.31 -13.05 -2.28
N LEU A 148 0.78 -11.97 -2.85
CA LEU A 148 -0.08 -10.99 -2.17
C LEU A 148 -1.33 -11.71 -1.61
N ASN A 149 -1.17 -12.43 -0.52
CA ASN A 149 -2.28 -12.92 0.29
C ASN A 149 -2.85 -11.70 1.03
N PHE A 150 -3.86 -11.09 0.41
CA PHE A 150 -4.58 -9.95 0.94
C PHE A 150 -5.33 -10.34 2.22
N ASN A 151 -4.65 -10.28 3.35
CA ASN A 151 -5.31 -10.27 4.63
C ASN A 151 -5.82 -8.86 4.91
N THR A 152 -7.12 -8.72 5.11
CA THR A 152 -7.78 -7.45 5.42
C THR A 152 -7.30 -6.79 6.72
N HIS A 153 -6.46 -7.46 7.49
CA HIS A 153 -5.82 -6.93 8.69
C HIS A 153 -4.55 -6.10 8.40
N ASP A 154 -4.08 -6.10 7.15
CA ASP A 154 -2.85 -5.41 6.75
C ASP A 154 -3.11 -4.07 6.04
N VAL A 155 -4.33 -3.59 6.11
CA VAL A 155 -4.69 -2.30 5.52
C VAL A 155 -4.15 -1.20 6.42
N GLU A 156 -3.20 -0.46 5.89
CA GLU A 156 -2.70 0.76 6.54
C GLU A 156 -3.87 1.73 6.78
N LEU A 157 -3.88 2.39 7.95
CA LEU A 157 -4.87 3.40 8.30
C LEU A 157 -4.61 4.71 7.53
N LEU A 158 -4.44 4.61 6.21
CA LEU A 158 -4.30 5.77 5.34
C LEU A 158 -5.68 6.30 4.91
N PRO A 159 -5.79 7.60 4.63
CA PRO A 159 -7.01 8.22 4.10
C PRO A 159 -7.55 7.52 2.86
N THR A 160 -6.69 6.89 2.07
CA THR A 160 -7.03 6.10 0.89
C THR A 160 -8.00 4.95 1.14
N VAL A 161 -8.06 4.42 2.37
CA VAL A 161 -9.03 3.37 2.74
C VAL A 161 -10.45 3.84 2.54
N GLY A 162 -10.79 5.01 3.10
CA GLY A 162 -12.13 5.61 2.94
C GLY A 162 -12.46 5.91 1.49
N LEU A 163 -11.49 6.43 0.73
CA LEU A 163 -11.64 6.78 -0.68
C LEU A 163 -11.83 5.53 -1.56
N ALA A 164 -11.08 4.46 -1.32
CA ALA A 164 -11.25 3.20 -2.05
C ALA A 164 -12.60 2.53 -1.75
N ILE A 165 -13.06 2.57 -0.49
CA ILE A 165 -14.39 2.08 -0.10
C ILE A 165 -15.48 2.94 -0.75
N GLY A 166 -15.34 4.26 -0.73
CA GLY A 166 -16.27 5.19 -1.37
C GLY A 166 -16.37 4.95 -2.88
N TYR A 167 -15.23 4.77 -3.54
CA TYR A 167 -15.18 4.41 -4.96
C TYR A 167 -15.86 3.08 -5.24
N TYR A 168 -15.58 2.06 -4.42
CA TYR A 168 -16.27 0.79 -4.54
C TYR A 168 -17.79 0.93 -4.48
N MET A 169 -18.31 1.65 -3.48
CA MET A 169 -19.75 1.82 -3.27
C MET A 169 -20.40 2.69 -4.34
N SER A 170 -19.71 3.72 -4.81
CA SER A 170 -20.28 4.68 -5.77
C SER A 170 -20.19 4.22 -7.22
N PHE A 171 -19.19 3.43 -7.58
CA PHE A 171 -18.94 2.98 -8.94
C PHE A 171 -18.97 1.47 -9.10
N VAL A 172 -18.05 0.74 -8.47
CA VAL A 172 -17.87 -0.72 -8.73
C VAL A 172 -19.12 -1.53 -8.39
N ASP A 173 -19.75 -1.25 -7.24
CA ASP A 173 -20.99 -1.92 -6.81
C ASP A 173 -22.17 -1.60 -7.73
N LYS A 174 -22.26 -0.34 -8.18
CA LYS A 174 -23.30 0.10 -9.12
C LYS A 174 -23.15 -0.52 -10.49
N VAL A 175 -21.94 -0.49 -11.04
CA VAL A 175 -21.65 -1.11 -12.34
C VAL A 175 -21.82 -2.63 -12.25
N GLY A 176 -21.34 -3.27 -11.19
CA GLY A 176 -21.53 -4.70 -10.96
C GLY A 176 -23.02 -5.09 -10.90
N SER A 177 -23.85 -4.28 -10.24
CA SER A 177 -25.31 -4.48 -10.19
C SER A 177 -25.96 -4.29 -11.57
N PHE A 178 -25.51 -3.31 -12.34
CA PHE A 178 -25.94 -3.11 -13.72
C PHE A 178 -25.61 -4.33 -14.59
N LEU A 179 -24.39 -4.87 -14.51
CA LEU A 179 -23.97 -6.04 -15.28
C LEU A 179 -24.77 -7.30 -14.94
N GLN A 180 -25.26 -7.42 -13.70
CA GLN A 180 -26.15 -8.54 -13.31
C GLN A 180 -27.49 -8.53 -14.05
N SER A 181 -27.99 -7.36 -14.42
CA SER A 181 -29.24 -7.23 -15.15
C SER A 181 -29.18 -7.75 -16.58
N LYS A 182 -27.96 -7.90 -17.13
CA LYS A 182 -27.70 -8.31 -18.52
C LYS A 182 -28.46 -7.48 -19.55
N MET A 183 -28.77 -6.23 -19.24
CA MET A 183 -29.44 -5.32 -20.15
C MET A 183 -28.52 -4.97 -21.32
N PRO A 184 -29.05 -4.87 -22.55
CA PRO A 184 -28.28 -4.39 -23.68
C PRO A 184 -27.66 -3.01 -23.43
N VAL A 185 -26.54 -2.74 -24.07
CA VAL A 185 -25.84 -1.44 -23.98
C VAL A 185 -25.81 -0.76 -25.33
N ILE A 186 -25.73 0.55 -25.31
CA ILE A 186 -25.70 1.43 -26.48
C ILE A 186 -24.40 2.20 -26.46
N LEU A 187 -23.71 2.30 -27.59
CA LEU A 187 -22.54 3.17 -27.76
C LEU A 187 -22.97 4.61 -28.05
N SER A 188 -22.22 5.59 -27.53
CA SER A 188 -22.57 7.01 -27.68
C SER A 188 -22.56 7.51 -29.12
N ASP A 189 -21.78 6.90 -29.99
CA ASP A 189 -21.69 7.21 -31.41
C ASP A 189 -22.55 6.30 -32.31
N GLU A 190 -23.22 5.31 -31.73
CA GLU A 190 -24.13 4.38 -32.41
C GLU A 190 -25.47 4.25 -31.62
N PRO A 191 -26.21 5.39 -31.41
CA PRO A 191 -27.34 5.42 -30.47
C PRO A 191 -28.56 4.58 -30.89
N GLU A 192 -28.61 4.14 -32.12
CA GLU A 192 -29.70 3.32 -32.67
C GLU A 192 -29.42 1.80 -32.53
N ILE A 193 -28.21 1.40 -32.06
CA ILE A 193 -27.81 0.01 -32.00
C ILE A 193 -27.73 -0.44 -30.54
N GLU A 194 -28.52 -1.47 -30.22
CA GLU A 194 -28.44 -2.15 -28.92
C GLU A 194 -27.51 -3.37 -29.01
N TYR A 195 -26.49 -3.41 -28.19
CA TYR A 195 -25.54 -4.51 -28.09
C TYR A 195 -25.84 -5.42 -26.92
N SER A 196 -26.13 -6.69 -27.21
CA SER A 196 -26.21 -7.74 -26.22
C SER A 196 -24.84 -8.38 -26.00
N TYR A 197 -24.56 -8.82 -24.78
CA TYR A 197 -23.29 -9.46 -24.43
C TYR A 197 -23.50 -10.76 -23.66
N LYS A 198 -22.55 -11.69 -23.82
CA LYS A 198 -22.53 -13.00 -23.14
C LYS A 198 -21.69 -13.00 -21.88
N SER A 199 -20.63 -12.20 -21.89
CA SER A 199 -19.71 -12.03 -20.77
C SER A 199 -19.48 -10.55 -20.49
N ALA A 200 -19.16 -10.22 -19.22
CA ALA A 200 -18.86 -8.85 -18.83
C ALA A 200 -17.77 -8.79 -17.77
N SER A 201 -16.97 -7.71 -17.77
CA SER A 201 -16.00 -7.41 -16.74
C SER A 201 -15.85 -5.91 -16.50
N ILE A 202 -15.35 -5.55 -15.32
CA ILE A 202 -14.97 -4.21 -14.90
C ILE A 202 -13.46 -4.22 -14.70
N GLU A 203 -12.74 -3.57 -15.58
CA GLU A 203 -11.29 -3.43 -15.52
C GLU A 203 -10.94 -2.09 -14.87
N ILE A 204 -10.54 -2.13 -13.61
CA ILE A 204 -10.06 -0.96 -12.89
C ILE A 204 -8.55 -0.86 -13.08
N LEU A 205 -8.13 0.23 -13.67
CA LEU A 205 -6.74 0.52 -13.98
C LEU A 205 -6.15 1.37 -12.85
N VAL A 206 -5.25 0.79 -12.07
CA VAL A 206 -4.52 1.52 -11.04
C VAL A 206 -3.12 1.82 -11.58
N PRO A 207 -2.73 3.10 -11.68
CA PRO A 207 -1.39 3.46 -12.15
C PRO A 207 -0.29 2.76 -11.33
N ASP A 208 0.81 2.42 -11.97
CA ASP A 208 1.98 1.83 -11.30
C ASP A 208 2.86 2.90 -10.63
N TYR A 209 2.76 4.17 -11.11
CA TYR A 209 3.46 5.32 -10.55
C TYR A 209 2.52 6.50 -10.32
N TYR A 210 2.85 7.33 -9.31
CA TYR A 210 2.23 8.63 -9.13
C TYR A 210 2.66 9.58 -10.25
N GLU A 211 1.68 10.34 -10.77
CA GLU A 211 1.88 11.42 -11.74
C GLU A 211 1.07 12.64 -11.32
N GLU A 212 1.65 13.82 -11.37
CA GLU A 212 1.02 15.07 -10.92
C GLU A 212 -0.28 15.36 -11.66
N THR A 213 -0.32 15.09 -12.96
CA THR A 213 -1.47 15.35 -13.79
C THR A 213 -2.31 14.11 -13.98
N PHE A 214 -3.44 14.00 -13.29
CA PHE A 214 -4.34 12.84 -13.40
C PHE A 214 -4.77 12.53 -14.83
N ASN A 215 -4.97 13.54 -15.68
CA ASN A 215 -5.31 13.35 -17.09
C ASN A 215 -4.21 12.65 -17.89
N TYR A 216 -2.98 12.63 -17.39
CA TYR A 216 -1.89 11.88 -18.01
C TYR A 216 -2.19 10.39 -18.04
N TYR A 217 -2.75 9.83 -16.98
CA TYR A 217 -3.16 8.42 -16.95
C TYR A 217 -4.12 8.06 -18.09
N TRP A 218 -5.13 8.90 -18.34
CA TRP A 218 -6.04 8.73 -19.46
C TRP A 218 -5.32 8.86 -20.81
N SER A 219 -4.40 9.80 -20.96
CA SER A 219 -3.65 9.98 -22.19
C SER A 219 -2.78 8.76 -22.54
N VAL A 220 -2.17 8.13 -21.52
CA VAL A 220 -1.40 6.88 -21.70
C VAL A 220 -2.32 5.73 -22.09
N PHE A 221 -3.46 5.61 -21.41
CA PHE A 221 -4.45 4.59 -21.73
C PHE A 221 -4.97 4.73 -23.17
N GLU A 222 -5.35 5.93 -23.56
CA GLU A 222 -5.88 6.21 -24.92
C GLU A 222 -4.83 6.00 -26.02
N LYS A 223 -3.56 6.25 -25.77
CA LYS A 223 -2.47 5.94 -26.70
C LYS A 223 -2.29 4.44 -26.95
N LYS A 224 -2.43 3.65 -25.89
CA LYS A 224 -2.31 2.17 -25.98
C LYS A 224 -3.55 1.54 -26.60
N HIS A 225 -4.70 2.15 -26.43
CA HIS A 225 -6.02 1.60 -26.76
C HIS A 225 -6.82 2.59 -27.61
N LYS A 226 -6.55 2.66 -28.90
CA LYS A 226 -7.08 3.68 -29.83
C LYS A 226 -8.58 3.61 -30.12
N CYS A 227 -9.28 2.60 -29.65
CA CYS A 227 -10.64 2.27 -30.12
C CYS A 227 -11.73 2.33 -29.04
N PHE A 228 -11.49 2.98 -27.87
CA PHE A 228 -12.50 3.03 -26.83
C PHE A 228 -13.64 4.00 -27.12
N LYS A 229 -14.84 3.58 -26.78
CA LYS A 229 -16.07 4.35 -26.93
C LYS A 229 -16.73 4.52 -25.56
N ASN A 230 -17.54 5.59 -25.42
CA ASN A 230 -18.37 5.78 -24.24
C ASN A 230 -19.69 5.02 -24.39
N LEU A 231 -20.21 4.51 -23.28
CA LEU A 231 -21.60 4.06 -23.24
C LEU A 231 -22.56 5.25 -23.27
N TYR A 232 -23.67 5.07 -23.96
CA TYR A 232 -24.75 6.06 -24.00
C TYR A 232 -25.54 6.09 -22.70
N ASP A 233 -25.96 7.27 -22.27
CA ASP A 233 -26.61 7.47 -20.98
C ASP A 233 -27.87 6.60 -20.75
N LYS A 234 -28.61 6.28 -21.81
CA LYS A 234 -29.77 5.38 -21.71
C LYS A 234 -29.39 3.95 -21.33
N SER A 235 -28.16 3.51 -21.65
CA SER A 235 -27.70 2.15 -21.35
C SER A 235 -27.36 1.94 -19.89
N VAL A 236 -27.11 3.00 -19.12
CA VAL A 236 -26.61 2.94 -17.76
C VAL A 236 -27.50 3.70 -16.80
N ASN A 237 -27.52 3.27 -15.54
CA ASN A 237 -28.28 3.93 -14.51
C ASN A 237 -27.78 5.37 -14.30
N ALA A 238 -28.70 6.33 -14.11
CA ALA A 238 -28.40 7.74 -13.85
C ALA A 238 -27.40 7.97 -12.71
N THR A 239 -27.30 7.04 -11.77
CA THR A 239 -26.33 7.11 -10.66
C THR A 239 -24.87 6.94 -11.10
N ILE A 240 -24.63 6.28 -12.23
CA ILE A 240 -23.30 6.06 -12.80
C ILE A 240 -23.00 6.90 -14.04
N ASN A 241 -23.98 7.62 -14.59
CA ASN A 241 -23.83 8.48 -15.76
C ASN A 241 -22.82 9.62 -15.56
N LYS A 242 -22.55 10.01 -14.32
CA LYS A 242 -21.53 11.02 -13.98
C LYS A 242 -20.10 10.55 -14.20
N TYR A 243 -19.90 9.26 -14.40
CA TYR A 243 -18.58 8.68 -14.67
C TYR A 243 -18.38 8.49 -16.19
N ARG A 244 -17.14 8.68 -16.63
CA ARG A 244 -16.75 8.30 -17.98
C ARG A 244 -16.65 6.78 -18.06
N ILE A 245 -17.60 6.13 -18.75
CA ILE A 245 -17.64 4.68 -18.89
C ILE A 245 -17.11 4.31 -20.27
N LEU A 246 -15.86 3.86 -20.30
CA LEU A 246 -15.19 3.46 -21.53
C LEU A 246 -15.31 1.95 -21.75
N VAL A 247 -15.62 1.58 -22.98
CA VAL A 247 -15.71 0.18 -23.42
C VAL A 247 -14.90 -0.04 -24.69
N ASP A 248 -14.45 -1.28 -24.87
CA ASP A 248 -13.85 -1.73 -26.12
C ASP A 248 -14.97 -2.17 -27.09
N PRO A 249 -15.23 -1.41 -28.17
CA PRO A 249 -16.31 -1.72 -29.10
C PRO A 249 -16.08 -3.01 -29.87
N GLU A 250 -14.83 -3.40 -30.14
CA GLU A 250 -14.53 -4.64 -30.86
C GLU A 250 -14.88 -5.87 -30.01
N LYS A 251 -14.53 -5.84 -28.72
CA LYS A 251 -14.93 -6.88 -27.77
C LYS A 251 -16.44 -6.92 -27.61
N LEU A 252 -17.08 -5.74 -27.51
CA LEU A 252 -18.54 -5.66 -27.38
C LEU A 252 -19.25 -6.27 -28.60
N LYS A 253 -18.79 -6.02 -29.84
CA LYS A 253 -19.30 -6.65 -31.07
C LYS A 253 -19.12 -8.18 -31.06
N GLN A 254 -18.13 -8.69 -30.34
CA GLN A 254 -17.93 -10.13 -30.16
C GLN A 254 -18.76 -10.72 -28.99
N GLY A 255 -19.51 -9.88 -28.30
CA GLY A 255 -20.39 -10.29 -27.18
C GLY A 255 -19.69 -10.27 -25.83
N GLU A 256 -18.58 -9.55 -25.68
CA GLU A 256 -17.86 -9.35 -24.43
C GLU A 256 -17.89 -7.86 -24.05
N LEU A 257 -18.59 -7.51 -22.95
CA LEU A 257 -18.64 -6.16 -22.43
C LEU A 257 -17.51 -5.96 -21.40
N VAL A 258 -16.50 -5.18 -21.75
CA VAL A 258 -15.42 -4.79 -20.83
C VAL A 258 -15.52 -3.30 -20.53
N ILE A 259 -15.77 -2.96 -19.28
CA ILE A 259 -15.86 -1.57 -18.80
C ILE A 259 -14.53 -1.19 -18.15
N TYR A 260 -13.95 -0.08 -18.59
CA TYR A 260 -12.67 0.43 -18.09
C TYR A 260 -12.87 1.70 -17.27
N ASP A 261 -12.17 1.81 -16.15
CA ASP A 261 -12.09 3.05 -15.39
C ASP A 261 -10.72 3.23 -14.70
N ILE A 262 -10.31 4.49 -14.57
CA ILE A 262 -9.19 4.94 -13.74
C ILE A 262 -9.80 5.76 -12.59
N PRO A 263 -9.67 5.32 -11.31
CA PRO A 263 -10.37 5.96 -10.21
C PRO A 263 -9.98 7.41 -9.99
N SER A 264 -10.85 8.36 -10.29
CA SER A 264 -10.60 9.79 -10.06
C SER A 264 -10.46 10.14 -8.57
N THR A 265 -10.95 9.30 -7.68
CA THR A 265 -10.77 9.43 -6.23
C THR A 265 -9.31 9.33 -5.79
N LEU A 266 -8.40 8.85 -6.65
CA LEU A 266 -6.96 8.88 -6.43
C LEU A 266 -6.42 10.32 -6.32
N VAL A 267 -7.03 11.28 -7.02
CA VAL A 267 -6.67 12.71 -6.87
C VAL A 267 -6.83 13.16 -5.42
N ALA A 268 -7.97 12.88 -4.81
CA ALA A 268 -8.22 13.23 -3.41
C ALA A 268 -7.29 12.49 -2.44
N ALA A 269 -6.86 11.27 -2.80
CA ALA A 269 -5.86 10.55 -2.01
C ALA A 269 -4.49 11.26 -2.03
N PHE A 270 -4.08 11.76 -3.19
CA PHE A 270 -2.82 12.49 -3.34
C PHE A 270 -2.86 13.86 -2.66
N GLU A 271 -3.95 14.62 -2.84
CA GLU A 271 -4.17 15.89 -2.13
C GLU A 271 -4.13 15.70 -0.61
N THR A 272 -4.66 14.59 -0.10
CA THR A 272 -4.60 14.30 1.35
C THR A 272 -3.16 14.05 1.80
N VAL A 273 -2.35 13.37 1.00
CA VAL A 273 -0.91 13.20 1.29
C VAL A 273 -0.19 14.55 1.30
N ASP A 274 -0.49 15.43 0.32
CA ASP A 274 0.06 16.79 0.26
C ASP A 274 -0.26 17.59 1.52
N TYR A 275 -1.48 17.44 2.04
CA TYR A 275 -1.92 18.14 3.24
C TYR A 275 -1.23 17.65 4.52
N ILE A 276 -0.93 16.35 4.60
CA ILE A 276 -0.34 15.75 5.80
C ILE A 276 1.19 15.91 5.82
N ILE A 277 1.84 15.70 4.68
CA ILE A 277 3.32 15.61 4.59
C ILE A 277 3.92 16.91 4.02
N GLY A 278 3.14 17.67 3.24
CA GLY A 278 3.61 18.85 2.48
C GLY A 278 4.03 18.48 1.06
N GLU A 279 3.72 19.34 0.12
CA GLU A 279 3.88 19.10 -1.34
C GLU A 279 5.33 18.87 -1.77
N PHE A 280 6.29 19.53 -1.10
CA PHE A 280 7.69 19.58 -1.53
C PHE A 280 8.64 18.65 -0.75
N SER A 281 8.09 17.75 0.06
CA SER A 281 8.89 16.77 0.78
C SER A 281 9.27 15.59 -0.13
N LEU A 282 10.51 15.11 -0.03
CA LEU A 282 10.93 13.86 -0.68
C LEU A 282 10.09 12.66 -0.20
N ASP A 283 9.57 12.73 1.01
CA ASP A 283 8.72 11.73 1.61
C ASP A 283 7.32 11.69 0.98
N ASN A 284 6.88 12.83 0.42
CA ASN A 284 5.57 12.98 -0.22
C ASN A 284 5.38 12.01 -1.41
N LEU A 285 6.38 11.93 -2.29
CA LEU A 285 6.30 11.05 -3.46
C LEU A 285 6.17 9.57 -3.06
N SER A 286 6.92 9.15 -2.05
CA SER A 286 6.84 7.79 -1.51
C SER A 286 5.46 7.50 -0.89
N ALA A 287 4.91 8.46 -0.15
CA ALA A 287 3.59 8.33 0.46
C ALA A 287 2.45 8.30 -0.58
N LYS A 288 2.53 9.11 -1.64
CA LYS A 288 1.57 9.07 -2.76
C LYS A 288 1.61 7.73 -3.48
N GLN A 289 2.79 7.18 -3.66
CA GLN A 289 2.93 5.86 -4.27
C GLN A 289 2.33 4.77 -3.39
N ARG A 290 2.55 4.81 -2.08
CA ARG A 290 1.90 3.88 -1.14
C ARG A 290 0.38 4.04 -1.14
N ALA A 291 -0.12 5.27 -1.29
CA ALA A 291 -1.55 5.51 -1.44
C ALA A 291 -2.14 4.78 -2.66
N LEU A 292 -1.44 4.76 -3.79
CA LEU A 292 -1.84 3.98 -4.97
C LEU A 292 -1.91 2.48 -4.68
N ASP A 293 -0.86 1.94 -4.05
CA ASP A 293 -0.78 0.51 -3.74
C ASP A 293 -1.87 0.09 -2.74
N ASN A 294 -2.05 0.90 -1.70
CA ASN A 294 -3.06 0.66 -0.68
C ASN A 294 -4.50 0.76 -1.24
N PHE A 295 -4.75 1.70 -2.15
CA PHE A 295 -6.04 1.81 -2.82
C PHE A 295 -6.42 0.51 -3.54
N ALA A 296 -5.49 -0.08 -4.29
CA ALA A 296 -5.71 -1.34 -5.00
C ALA A 296 -5.99 -2.50 -4.03
N VAL A 297 -5.23 -2.59 -2.93
CA VAL A 297 -5.41 -3.62 -1.89
C VAL A 297 -6.80 -3.53 -1.26
N VAL A 298 -7.20 -2.33 -0.83
CA VAL A 298 -8.50 -2.10 -0.19
C VAL A 298 -9.65 -2.41 -1.13
N LEU A 299 -9.56 -1.93 -2.38
CA LEU A 299 -10.59 -2.17 -3.39
C LEU A 299 -10.79 -3.67 -3.64
N LYS A 300 -9.70 -4.42 -3.81
CA LYS A 300 -9.74 -5.87 -3.99
C LYS A 300 -10.32 -6.59 -2.76
N GLY A 301 -9.88 -6.21 -1.56
CA GLY A 301 -10.39 -6.77 -0.31
C GLY A 301 -11.88 -6.47 -0.09
N LYS A 302 -12.35 -5.28 -0.47
CA LYS A 302 -13.76 -4.91 -0.40
C LYS A 302 -14.60 -5.72 -1.39
N ALA A 303 -14.14 -5.87 -2.63
CA ALA A 303 -14.82 -6.64 -3.66
C ALA A 303 -14.93 -8.12 -3.31
N ALA A 304 -13.89 -8.71 -2.72
CA ALA A 304 -13.88 -10.11 -2.30
C ALA A 304 -15.00 -10.47 -1.31
N ARG A 305 -15.48 -9.48 -0.54
CA ARG A 305 -16.62 -9.67 0.40
C ARG A 305 -17.99 -9.69 -0.29
N ASN A 306 -18.05 -9.35 -1.58
CA ASN A 306 -19.27 -9.39 -2.38
C ASN A 306 -19.06 -10.26 -3.64
N PRO A 307 -19.29 -11.58 -3.56
CA PRO A 307 -19.05 -12.50 -4.69
C PRO A 307 -19.81 -12.13 -5.96
N ARG A 308 -20.97 -11.48 -5.83
CA ARG A 308 -21.81 -11.07 -6.97
C ARG A 308 -21.14 -10.00 -7.82
N VAL A 309 -20.37 -9.10 -7.21
CA VAL A 309 -19.62 -8.04 -7.88
C VAL A 309 -18.20 -8.52 -8.22
N ASN A 310 -17.58 -9.26 -7.31
CA ASN A 310 -16.19 -9.73 -7.47
C ASN A 310 -15.99 -10.58 -8.73
N GLN A 311 -16.99 -11.32 -9.18
CA GLN A 311 -16.92 -12.10 -10.42
C GLN A 311 -16.65 -11.25 -11.67
N TYR A 312 -17.04 -9.96 -11.63
CA TYR A 312 -16.84 -9.02 -12.75
C TYR A 312 -15.58 -8.21 -12.58
N LEU A 313 -15.09 -7.98 -11.35
CA LEU A 313 -14.00 -7.05 -11.06
C LEU A 313 -12.65 -7.66 -11.41
N ARG A 314 -11.87 -6.91 -12.17
CA ARG A 314 -10.45 -7.13 -12.42
C ARG A 314 -9.68 -5.87 -12.10
N LEU A 315 -8.54 -6.03 -11.45
CA LEU A 315 -7.62 -4.95 -11.14
C LEU A 315 -6.36 -5.15 -11.95
N SER A 316 -6.05 -4.19 -12.77
CA SER A 316 -4.87 -4.19 -13.64
C SER A 316 -3.99 -2.99 -13.33
N ARG A 317 -2.68 -3.13 -13.48
CA ARG A 317 -1.76 -2.00 -13.39
C ARG A 317 -1.72 -1.27 -14.73
N LEU A 318 -1.86 0.05 -14.68
CA LEU A 318 -1.61 0.92 -15.82
C LEU A 318 -0.12 1.27 -15.81
N SER A 319 0.65 0.59 -16.67
CA SER A 319 2.07 0.93 -16.84
C SER A 319 2.20 2.26 -17.58
N LEU A 320 2.97 3.18 -16.98
CA LEU A 320 3.27 4.50 -17.52
C LEU A 320 4.55 4.51 -18.37
N VAL A 321 5.23 3.37 -18.46
CA VAL A 321 6.49 3.18 -19.21
C VAL A 321 6.24 2.33 -20.47
#